data_4b1f6a7f3adfd729527db814795de35d
#
_entry.id   4b1f6a7f3adfd729527db814795de35d
#
_cell.length_a   1.000
_cell.length_b   1.000
_cell.length_c   1.000
_cell.angle_alpha   90.00
_cell.angle_beta   90.00
_cell.angle_gamma   90.00
#
_symmetry.space_group_name_H-M   'P 1'
#
loop_
_entity.id
_entity.type
_entity.pdbx_description
1 polymer ?
#
loop_
_entity_poly.entity_id
_entity_poly.type
_entity_poly.pdbx_seq_one_letter_code
_entity_poly.pdbx_strand_id
1 'polypeptide(L)'
;MITDTVEINRRPEEVFAYLDELDRHGEWQSQIESVKVETEGPTRVGSRAVDRRQVPGGPRDIPYEVTQHDPPRKVSFRGVEGPVRPVGTVTVEPLDDGSRSRVSLEFDLQGHGIGKLFAPFARRQAARQIPQDQVKLKERLESGA
;
A
#
# COMPACT_ATOMS: atom_id res chain seq x y z
N MET A 1 5.03 12.33 -7.67
CA MET A 1 4.83 10.86 -7.78
C MET A 1 6.04 10.15 -7.22
N ILE A 2 5.81 9.25 -6.29
CA ILE A 2 6.85 8.43 -5.68
C ILE A 2 6.79 7.07 -6.34
N THR A 3 7.94 6.54 -6.76
CA THR A 3 8.03 5.22 -7.37
C THR A 3 9.09 4.42 -6.64
N ASP A 4 8.78 3.18 -6.29
CA ASP A 4 9.72 2.27 -5.67
C ASP A 4 9.50 0.85 -6.18
N THR A 5 10.57 0.08 -6.27
CA THR A 5 10.53 -1.28 -6.81
C THR A 5 11.38 -2.19 -5.96
N VAL A 6 10.87 -3.40 -5.68
CA VAL A 6 11.60 -4.44 -4.97
C VAL A 6 11.40 -5.79 -5.66
N GLU A 7 12.44 -6.63 -5.65
CA GLU A 7 12.35 -7.99 -6.17
C GLU A 7 12.23 -8.96 -5.00
N ILE A 8 11.27 -9.88 -5.10
CA ILE A 8 10.92 -10.81 -4.04
C ILE A 8 11.04 -12.25 -4.58
N ASN A 9 11.71 -13.10 -3.83
CA ASN A 9 11.93 -14.50 -4.20
C ASN A 9 10.70 -15.35 -3.85
N ARG A 10 9.55 -14.96 -4.42
CA ARG A 10 8.27 -15.67 -4.32
C ARG A 10 7.48 -15.45 -5.62
N ARG A 11 6.58 -16.36 -5.94
CA ARG A 11 5.75 -16.27 -7.13
C ARG A 11 4.76 -15.11 -7.05
N PRO A 12 4.39 -14.51 -8.19
CA PRO A 12 3.43 -13.39 -8.19
C PRO A 12 2.12 -13.69 -7.47
N GLU A 13 1.60 -14.91 -7.60
CA GLU A 13 0.35 -15.30 -6.96
C GLU A 13 0.45 -15.24 -5.44
N GLU A 14 1.57 -15.67 -4.88
CA GLU A 14 1.82 -15.63 -3.43
C GLU A 14 1.97 -14.19 -2.95
N VAL A 15 2.73 -13.39 -3.70
CA VAL A 15 2.96 -11.98 -3.37
C VAL A 15 1.66 -11.21 -3.40
N PHE A 16 0.89 -11.37 -4.47
CA PHE A 16 -0.37 -10.65 -4.65
C PHE A 16 -1.41 -11.06 -3.60
N ALA A 17 -1.49 -12.35 -3.28
CA ALA A 17 -2.40 -12.83 -2.25
C ALA A 17 -2.10 -12.20 -0.88
N TYR A 18 -0.84 -12.02 -0.54
CA TYR A 18 -0.44 -11.36 0.70
C TYR A 18 -0.79 -9.88 0.68
N LEU A 19 -0.54 -9.19 -0.43
CA LEU A 19 -0.90 -7.77 -0.60
C LEU A 19 -2.41 -7.55 -0.52
N ASP A 20 -3.21 -8.52 -0.94
CA ASP A 20 -4.67 -8.46 -0.92
C ASP A 20 -5.25 -8.61 0.49
N GLU A 21 -4.48 -9.09 1.44
CA GLU A 21 -4.91 -9.19 2.83
C GLU A 21 -4.75 -7.82 3.50
N LEU A 22 -5.73 -6.94 3.31
CA LEU A 22 -5.67 -5.55 3.76
C LEU A 22 -5.44 -5.43 5.26
N ASP A 23 -6.03 -6.33 6.04
CA ASP A 23 -5.90 -6.36 7.49
C ASP A 23 -4.49 -6.73 7.98
N ARG A 24 -3.65 -7.25 7.09
CA ARG A 24 -2.26 -7.61 7.39
C ARG A 24 -1.23 -6.56 6.97
N HIS A 25 -1.65 -5.44 6.42
CA HIS A 25 -0.73 -4.40 5.96
C HIS A 25 0.16 -3.85 7.07
N GLY A 26 -0.29 -3.87 8.31
CA GLY A 26 0.52 -3.47 9.46
C GLY A 26 1.74 -4.37 9.72
N GLU A 27 1.78 -5.56 9.13
CA GLU A 27 2.91 -6.47 9.29
C GLU A 27 4.16 -5.98 8.54
N TRP A 28 3.97 -5.16 7.51
CA TRP A 28 5.09 -4.65 6.71
C TRP A 28 5.08 -3.13 6.50
N GLN A 29 4.03 -2.43 6.91
CA GLN A 29 3.99 -0.97 6.91
C GLN A 29 4.09 -0.46 8.36
N SER A 30 5.23 0.07 8.71
CA SER A 30 5.57 0.38 10.10
C SER A 30 4.74 1.49 10.73
N GLN A 31 4.14 2.37 9.91
CA GLN A 31 3.31 3.47 10.42
C GLN A 31 1.89 3.02 10.76
N ILE A 32 1.47 1.83 10.34
CA ILE A 32 0.12 1.34 10.60
C ILE A 32 0.03 0.81 12.04
N GLU A 33 -0.87 1.37 12.82
CA GLU A 33 -1.23 0.86 14.14
C GLU A 33 -2.28 -0.23 14.07
N SER A 34 -3.29 -0.02 13.22
CA SER A 34 -4.39 -0.98 13.02
C SER A 34 -5.03 -0.77 11.65
N VAL A 35 -5.70 -1.80 11.16
CA VAL A 35 -6.49 -1.74 9.93
C VAL A 35 -7.87 -2.29 10.21
N LYS A 36 -8.89 -1.56 9.79
CA LYS A 36 -10.28 -2.01 9.85
C LYS A 36 -10.78 -2.20 8.43
N VAL A 37 -11.02 -3.43 8.03
CA VAL A 37 -11.63 -3.74 6.73
C VAL A 37 -13.13 -3.60 6.88
N GLU A 38 -13.74 -2.73 6.08
CA GLU A 38 -15.17 -2.40 6.20
C GLU A 38 -16.05 -3.21 5.25
N THR A 39 -15.44 -3.77 4.20
CA THR A 39 -16.16 -4.54 3.19
C THR A 39 -15.92 -6.02 3.40
N GLU A 40 -16.98 -6.80 3.55
CA GLU A 40 -16.90 -8.25 3.72
C GLU A 40 -16.44 -8.95 2.43
N GLY A 41 -15.79 -10.11 2.62
CA GLY A 41 -15.35 -10.97 1.53
C GLY A 41 -13.99 -10.61 0.97
N PRO A 42 -13.59 -11.27 -0.13
CA PRO A 42 -12.28 -11.04 -0.74
C PRO A 42 -12.13 -9.61 -1.25
N THR A 43 -10.90 -9.13 -1.29
CA THR A 43 -10.58 -7.82 -1.84
C THR A 43 -10.98 -7.74 -3.31
N ARG A 44 -11.63 -6.64 -3.70
CA ARG A 44 -12.14 -6.38 -5.04
C ARG A 44 -12.30 -4.89 -5.24
N VAL A 45 -12.64 -4.46 -6.45
CA VAL A 45 -13.00 -3.07 -6.72
C VAL A 45 -14.16 -2.66 -5.81
N GLY A 46 -14.02 -1.55 -5.13
CA GLY A 46 -15.00 -1.05 -4.16
C GLY A 46 -14.74 -1.51 -2.73
N SER A 47 -13.81 -2.42 -2.49
CA SER A 47 -13.41 -2.78 -1.12
C SER A 47 -12.92 -1.55 -0.39
N ARG A 48 -13.32 -1.40 0.89
CA ARG A 48 -12.98 -0.27 1.73
C ARG A 48 -12.31 -0.71 3.02
N ALA A 49 -11.34 0.06 3.44
CA ALA A 49 -10.65 -0.15 4.70
C ALA A 49 -10.23 1.20 5.28
N VAL A 50 -9.96 1.19 6.58
CA VAL A 50 -9.42 2.36 7.29
C VAL A 50 -8.11 1.95 7.93
N ASP A 51 -7.04 2.61 7.53
CA ASP A 51 -5.73 2.49 8.19
C ASP A 51 -5.62 3.54 9.28
N ARG A 52 -5.30 3.11 10.49
CA ARG A 52 -4.89 4.05 11.52
C ARG A 52 -3.38 4.14 11.50
N ARG A 53 -2.87 5.32 11.14
CA ARG A 53 -1.45 5.52 10.92
C ARG A 53 -0.86 6.56 11.86
N GLN A 54 0.38 6.32 12.28
CA GLN A 54 1.21 7.33 12.92
C GLN A 54 1.75 8.26 11.85
N VAL A 55 1.33 9.51 11.90
CA VAL A 55 1.76 10.55 10.97
C VAL A 55 2.21 11.78 11.75
N PRO A 56 2.92 12.73 11.14
CA PRO A 56 3.26 13.98 11.82
C PRO A 56 2.00 14.65 12.38
N GLY A 57 2.04 14.99 13.65
CA GLY A 57 0.89 15.56 14.37
C GLY A 57 0.05 14.54 15.13
N GLY A 58 0.37 13.25 15.06
CA GLY A 58 -0.29 12.18 15.81
C GLY A 58 -1.03 11.20 14.95
N PRO A 59 -1.69 10.19 15.56
CA PRO A 59 -2.39 9.16 14.82
C PRO A 59 -3.57 9.71 14.03
N ARG A 60 -3.78 9.17 12.83
CA ARG A 60 -4.92 9.51 11.97
C ARG A 60 -5.53 8.27 11.35
N ASP A 61 -6.85 8.33 11.18
CA ASP A 61 -7.59 7.35 10.40
C ASP A 61 -7.60 7.78 8.94
N ILE A 62 -7.15 6.89 8.06
CA ILE A 62 -7.07 7.15 6.63
C ILE A 62 -7.93 6.13 5.91
N PRO A 63 -9.19 6.50 5.57
CA PRO A 63 -10.05 5.61 4.80
C PRO A 63 -9.68 5.62 3.34
N TYR A 64 -9.73 4.45 2.72
CA TYR A 64 -9.44 4.30 1.30
C TYR A 64 -10.32 3.22 0.67
N GLU A 65 -10.37 3.23 -0.65
CA GLU A 65 -11.05 2.19 -1.41
C GLU A 65 -10.16 1.64 -2.53
N VAL A 66 -10.39 0.40 -2.87
CA VAL A 66 -9.75 -0.25 -4.02
C VAL A 66 -10.47 0.19 -5.28
N THR A 67 -9.72 0.77 -6.22
CA THR A 67 -10.28 1.33 -7.45
C THR A 67 -10.01 0.47 -8.67
N GLN A 68 -9.00 -0.39 -8.61
CA GLN A 68 -8.67 -1.35 -9.66
C GLN A 68 -8.13 -2.63 -9.01
N HIS A 69 -8.52 -3.78 -9.54
CA HIS A 69 -8.12 -5.07 -8.98
C HIS A 69 -8.00 -6.10 -10.10
N ASP A 70 -6.78 -6.47 -10.44
CA ASP A 70 -6.46 -7.42 -11.50
C ASP A 70 -5.43 -8.45 -10.99
N PRO A 71 -5.88 -9.46 -10.22
CA PRO A 71 -4.97 -10.48 -9.68
C PRO A 71 -4.35 -11.32 -10.79
N PRO A 72 -3.10 -11.74 -10.66
CA PRO A 72 -2.15 -11.44 -9.59
C PRO A 72 -1.20 -10.28 -9.95
N ARG A 73 -1.65 -9.32 -10.75
CA ARG A 73 -0.78 -8.33 -11.40
C ARG A 73 -0.89 -6.92 -10.87
N LYS A 74 -2.09 -6.46 -10.49
CA LYS A 74 -2.28 -5.03 -10.26
C LYS A 74 -3.41 -4.74 -9.30
N VAL A 75 -3.18 -3.82 -8.39
CA VAL A 75 -4.20 -3.26 -7.52
C VAL A 75 -3.96 -1.76 -7.35
N SER A 76 -5.03 -0.97 -7.44
CA SER A 76 -4.98 0.47 -7.22
C SER A 76 -5.92 0.85 -6.09
N PHE A 77 -5.58 1.91 -5.39
CA PHE A 77 -6.36 2.41 -4.27
C PHE A 77 -6.33 3.94 -4.23
N ARG A 78 -7.33 4.51 -3.56
CA ARG A 78 -7.36 5.95 -3.30
C ARG A 78 -7.98 6.25 -1.94
N GLY A 79 -7.46 7.25 -1.25
CA GLY A 79 -8.09 7.80 -0.07
C GLY A 79 -9.40 8.50 -0.42
N VAL A 80 -10.41 8.35 0.44
CA VAL A 80 -11.76 8.85 0.15
C VAL A 80 -12.16 10.03 1.03
N GLU A 81 -11.34 10.39 2.01
CA GLU A 81 -11.68 11.39 2.99
C GLU A 81 -10.41 11.99 3.59
N GLY A 82 -10.51 13.18 4.15
CA GLY A 82 -9.41 13.85 4.83
C GLY A 82 -8.70 14.89 3.98
N PRO A 83 -7.84 15.72 4.62
CA PRO A 83 -7.16 16.82 3.91
C PRO A 83 -6.01 16.36 3.03
N VAL A 84 -5.39 15.22 3.34
CA VAL A 84 -4.34 14.62 2.51
C VAL A 84 -4.75 13.18 2.23
N ARG A 85 -4.89 12.85 0.94
CA ARG A 85 -5.42 11.56 0.50
C ARG A 85 -4.40 10.78 -0.30
N PRO A 86 -4.09 9.54 0.10
CA PRO A 86 -3.19 8.69 -0.67
C PRO A 86 -3.85 8.21 -1.96
N VAL A 87 -3.04 8.05 -3.00
CA VAL A 87 -3.43 7.38 -4.23
C VAL A 87 -2.24 6.56 -4.69
N GLY A 88 -2.48 5.34 -5.09
CA GLY A 88 -1.38 4.48 -5.50
C GLY A 88 -1.80 3.28 -6.31
N THR A 89 -0.81 2.70 -6.97
CA THR A 89 -0.94 1.48 -7.75
C THR A 89 0.24 0.56 -7.45
N VAL A 90 -0.07 -0.67 -7.13
CA VAL A 90 0.92 -1.73 -6.95
C VAL A 90 0.84 -2.67 -8.15
N THR A 91 1.98 -2.91 -8.78
CA THR A 91 2.10 -3.84 -9.90
C THR A 91 3.03 -4.98 -9.51
N VAL A 92 2.62 -6.21 -9.76
CA VAL A 92 3.41 -7.42 -9.51
C VAL A 92 3.72 -8.06 -10.85
N GLU A 93 5.01 -8.12 -11.20
CA GLU A 93 5.46 -8.69 -12.47
C GLU A 93 6.23 -9.99 -12.22
N PRO A 94 6.02 -11.03 -13.06
CA PRO A 94 6.80 -12.26 -12.93
C PRO A 94 8.25 -12.05 -13.37
N LEU A 95 9.16 -12.69 -12.65
CA LEU A 95 10.58 -12.79 -13.00
C LEU A 95 10.95 -14.28 -13.05
N ASP A 96 11.98 -14.61 -13.84
CA ASP A 96 12.57 -15.96 -13.90
C ASP A 96 11.50 -17.05 -14.10
N ASP A 97 10.73 -16.93 -15.17
CA ASP A 97 9.65 -17.86 -15.53
C ASP A 97 8.54 -17.97 -14.45
N GLY A 98 8.36 -16.91 -13.67
CA GLY A 98 7.31 -16.83 -12.66
C GLY A 98 7.70 -17.39 -11.29
N SER A 99 8.97 -17.70 -11.05
CA SER A 99 9.45 -18.15 -9.74
C SER A 99 9.72 -16.99 -8.77
N ARG A 100 9.88 -15.78 -9.31
CA ARG A 100 10.16 -14.56 -8.55
C ARG A 100 9.25 -13.44 -9.03
N SER A 101 9.20 -12.36 -8.27
CA SER A 101 8.34 -11.22 -8.56
C SER A 101 9.07 -9.90 -8.44
N ARG A 102 8.69 -8.96 -9.29
CA ARG A 102 9.04 -7.54 -9.12
C ARG A 102 7.78 -6.81 -8.67
N VAL A 103 7.86 -6.16 -7.51
CA VAL A 103 6.77 -5.37 -6.96
C VAL A 103 7.11 -3.90 -7.13
N SER A 104 6.30 -3.20 -7.91
CA SER A 104 6.47 -1.77 -8.17
C SER A 104 5.31 -1.01 -7.57
N LEU A 105 5.62 0.06 -6.84
CA LEU A 105 4.63 0.96 -6.28
C LEU A 105 4.76 2.33 -6.93
N GLU A 106 3.64 2.86 -7.43
CA GLU A 106 3.49 4.25 -7.79
C GLU A 106 2.57 4.89 -6.77
N PHE A 107 3.01 5.96 -6.13
CA PHE A 107 2.31 6.53 -4.99
C PHE A 107 2.35 8.04 -5.01
N ASP A 108 1.25 8.68 -4.65
CA ASP A 108 1.20 10.12 -4.43
C ASP A 108 0.23 10.44 -3.29
N LEU A 109 0.34 11.65 -2.79
CA LEU A 109 -0.54 12.21 -1.78
C LEU A 109 -1.18 13.46 -2.35
N GLN A 110 -2.50 13.48 -2.38
CA GLN A 110 -3.28 14.59 -2.91
C GLN A 110 -3.80 15.45 -1.78
N GLY A 111 -3.50 16.74 -1.81
CA GLY A 111 -4.01 17.72 -0.86
C GLY A 111 -5.38 18.23 -1.28
N HIS A 112 -6.29 18.32 -0.30
CA HIS A 112 -7.64 18.86 -0.48
C HIS A 112 -7.85 20.01 0.52
N GLY A 113 -8.23 21.17 0.04
CA GLY A 113 -8.41 22.35 0.89
C GLY A 113 -7.08 22.71 1.57
N ILE A 114 -7.10 22.81 2.91
CA ILE A 114 -5.91 23.13 3.71
C ILE A 114 -4.82 22.06 3.56
N GLY A 115 -5.19 20.85 3.20
CA GLY A 115 -4.24 19.76 2.97
C GLY A 115 -3.24 20.04 1.87
N LYS A 116 -3.53 20.97 0.96
CA LYS A 116 -2.58 21.39 -0.07
C LYS A 116 -1.30 21.99 0.54
N LEU A 117 -1.39 22.57 1.73
CA LEU A 117 -0.24 23.13 2.44
C LEU A 117 0.63 22.02 3.06
N PHE A 118 0.02 20.91 3.46
CA PHE A 118 0.71 19.82 4.15
C PHE A 118 1.18 18.70 3.23
N ALA A 119 0.60 18.58 2.04
CA ALA A 119 0.93 17.51 1.11
C ALA A 119 2.44 17.40 0.78
N PRO A 120 3.19 18.50 0.59
CA PRO A 120 4.62 18.39 0.34
C PRO A 120 5.40 17.72 1.47
N PHE A 121 5.04 17.99 2.72
CA PHE A 121 5.67 17.35 3.87
C PHE A 121 5.32 15.87 3.94
N ALA A 122 4.05 15.55 3.73
CA ALA A 122 3.58 14.17 3.72
C ALA A 122 4.25 13.36 2.61
N ARG A 123 4.42 13.94 1.42
CA ARG A 123 5.14 13.29 0.32
C ARG A 123 6.59 13.00 0.67
N ARG A 124 7.25 13.96 1.31
CA ARG A 124 8.65 13.79 1.72
C ARG A 124 8.81 12.65 2.71
N GLN A 125 7.88 12.56 3.67
CA GLN A 125 7.89 11.48 4.62
C GLN A 125 7.58 10.13 3.97
N ALA A 126 6.61 10.07 3.07
CA ALA A 126 6.29 8.87 2.32
C ALA A 126 7.48 8.40 1.48
N ALA A 127 8.20 9.33 0.85
CA ALA A 127 9.37 9.01 0.05
C ALA A 127 10.48 8.34 0.88
N ARG A 128 10.57 8.64 2.17
CA ARG A 128 11.51 7.98 3.08
C ARG A 128 11.00 6.63 3.57
N GLN A 129 9.71 6.55 3.85
CA GLN A 129 9.10 5.37 4.48
C GLN A 129 8.85 4.24 3.48
N ILE A 130 8.41 4.54 2.28
CA ILE A 130 8.04 3.54 1.28
C ILE A 130 9.17 2.54 0.98
N PRO A 131 10.43 2.95 0.72
CA PRO A 131 11.48 1.98 0.49
C PRO A 131 11.71 1.03 1.66
N GLN A 132 11.58 1.52 2.89
CA GLN A 132 11.72 0.69 4.09
C GLN A 132 10.59 -0.33 4.19
N ASP A 133 9.37 0.09 3.89
CA ASP A 133 8.20 -0.79 3.90
C ASP A 133 8.31 -1.87 2.83
N GLN A 134 8.82 -1.53 1.65
CA GLN A 134 9.05 -2.49 0.57
C GLN A 134 10.09 -3.56 0.95
N VAL A 135 11.16 -3.15 1.62
CA VAL A 135 12.16 -4.10 2.13
C VAL A 135 11.52 -5.02 3.16
N LYS A 136 10.69 -4.49 4.04
CA LYS A 136 9.99 -5.30 5.05
C LYS A 136 8.98 -6.26 4.43
N LEU A 137 8.29 -5.84 3.39
CA LEU A 137 7.41 -6.72 2.60
C LEU A 137 8.19 -7.91 2.06
N LYS A 138 9.34 -7.64 1.45
CA LYS A 138 10.24 -8.68 0.94
C LYS A 138 10.66 -9.65 2.05
N GLU A 139 11.11 -9.12 3.18
CA GLU A 139 11.56 -9.93 4.31
C GLU A 139 10.44 -10.82 4.84
N ARG A 140 9.24 -10.28 4.99
CA ARG A 140 8.08 -11.04 5.48
C ARG A 140 7.74 -12.18 4.53
N LEU A 141 7.63 -11.90 3.25
CA LEU A 141 7.29 -12.91 2.25
C LEU A 141 8.37 -13.99 2.14
N GLU A 142 9.63 -13.61 2.12
CA GLU A 142 10.72 -14.57 2.00
C GLU A 142 10.93 -15.40 3.27
N SER A 143 10.43 -14.94 4.40
CA SER A 143 10.43 -15.72 5.64
C SER A 143 9.20 -16.60 5.81
N GLY A 144 8.30 -16.63 4.84
CA GLY A 144 7.14 -17.52 4.84
C GLY A 144 5.85 -16.91 5.36
N ALA A 145 5.75 -15.59 5.36
CA ALA A 145 4.53 -14.90 5.79
C ALA A 145 3.36 -15.18 4.87
#